data_6e82b41a4b15e2720b3408930835e759
#
_entry.id   6e82b41a4b15e2720b3408930835e759
#
_cell.length_a   1.000
_cell.length_b   1.000
_cell.length_c   1.000
_cell.angle_alpha   90.00
_cell.angle_beta   90.00
_cell.angle_gamma   90.00
#
_symmetry.space_group_name_H-M   'P 1'
#
loop_
_entity.id
_entity.type
_entity.pdbx_description
1 polymer ?
#
loop_
_entity_poly.entity_id
_entity_poly.type
_entity_poly.pdbx_seq_one_letter_code
_entity_poly.pdbx_strand_id
1 'polypeptide(L)'
;MNTSKKNSIMITGASGFIGGNLMKSYRDEEQSVIGVDLKSNANDILETDLSNPEKLKEPMKQCDVIIHTAAMVSNAMSDEEMWKTNVLNTSKLIKLAIECGIKRFVHISSIVVYGNSAIGEINEDTPVNSSGGNYVQTKILSEHALLQETLTADIELIIIRPGDVYGPGSRPWIIEPIIAIKSKQFMLPAMGKGFFRPVFIGDLVEGVKLATASNNASGETFNLSCEGYVTTQQYFSYHYKWLGRGKPMTVPTPVALFLSTITTLIFNFFGKLNEASPATVDQLSTKSWYSIQKARDLLGWEPKVKLDEGMAISEKWARNQKLI
;
A
#
# COMPACT_ATOMS: atom_id res chain seq x y z
N MET A 1 0.94 -1.26 -40.38
CA MET A 1 0.67 -1.84 -39.08
C MET A 1 1.50 -1.07 -38.06
N ASN A 2 0.87 -0.13 -37.34
CA ASN A 2 1.55 0.63 -36.29
C ASN A 2 1.66 -0.31 -35.05
N THR A 3 2.80 -1.00 -34.91
CA THR A 3 3.12 -1.63 -33.65
C THR A 3 3.35 -0.51 -32.65
N SER A 4 2.34 -0.16 -31.85
CA SER A 4 2.53 0.70 -30.69
C SER A 4 3.68 0.08 -29.89
N LYS A 5 4.79 0.83 -29.81
CA LYS A 5 5.95 0.46 -28.98
C LYS A 5 5.42 0.24 -27.58
N LYS A 6 5.36 -1.00 -27.10
CA LYS A 6 4.92 -1.29 -25.73
C LYS A 6 5.89 -0.55 -24.80
N ASN A 7 5.35 0.31 -23.93
CA ASN A 7 6.17 1.06 -22.98
C ASN A 7 6.93 0.08 -22.07
N SER A 8 8.23 0.26 -21.94
CA SER A 8 9.02 -0.49 -20.97
C SER A 8 8.80 0.08 -19.56
N ILE A 9 8.54 -0.77 -18.61
CA ILE A 9 8.14 -0.42 -17.25
C ILE A 9 9.21 -0.87 -16.26
N MET A 10 9.61 0.02 -15.35
CA MET A 10 10.41 -0.32 -14.18
C MET A 10 9.53 -0.29 -12.93
N ILE A 11 9.58 -1.36 -12.12
CA ILE A 11 8.82 -1.48 -10.87
C ILE A 11 9.79 -1.60 -9.71
N THR A 12 9.80 -0.64 -8.79
CA THR A 12 10.57 -0.73 -7.54
C THR A 12 9.73 -1.36 -6.44
N GLY A 13 10.38 -2.08 -5.51
CA GLY A 13 9.66 -2.90 -4.53
C GLY A 13 9.06 -4.15 -5.19
N ALA A 14 9.71 -4.64 -6.24
CA ALA A 14 9.23 -5.69 -7.13
C ALA A 14 9.05 -7.06 -6.46
N SER A 15 9.73 -7.33 -5.35
CA SER A 15 9.56 -8.53 -4.53
C SER A 15 8.49 -8.37 -3.44
N GLY A 16 7.97 -7.16 -3.25
CA GLY A 16 6.93 -6.83 -2.27
C GLY A 16 5.53 -7.30 -2.69
N PHE A 17 4.55 -7.10 -1.81
CA PHE A 17 3.18 -7.56 -2.05
C PHE A 17 2.54 -6.89 -3.28
N ILE A 18 2.55 -5.57 -3.37
CA ILE A 18 1.96 -4.84 -4.52
C ILE A 18 2.86 -4.98 -5.74
N GLY A 19 4.16 -4.71 -5.60
CA GLY A 19 5.12 -4.78 -6.71
C GLY A 19 5.19 -6.16 -7.35
N GLY A 20 5.22 -7.23 -6.56
CA GLY A 20 5.25 -8.60 -7.07
C GLY A 20 3.98 -9.00 -7.85
N ASN A 21 2.81 -8.52 -7.42
CA ASN A 21 1.56 -8.74 -8.16
C ASN A 21 1.52 -7.91 -9.47
N LEU A 22 2.07 -6.69 -9.47
CA LEU A 22 2.24 -5.90 -10.70
C LEU A 22 3.22 -6.58 -11.66
N MET A 23 4.41 -7.00 -11.17
CA MET A 23 5.38 -7.76 -11.97
C MET A 23 4.74 -8.98 -12.63
N LYS A 24 3.97 -9.76 -11.84
CA LYS A 24 3.26 -10.92 -12.37
C LYS A 24 2.26 -10.53 -13.45
N SER A 25 1.42 -9.52 -13.21
CA SER A 25 0.41 -9.08 -14.17
C SER A 25 1.00 -8.61 -15.49
N TYR A 26 2.10 -7.82 -15.45
CA TYR A 26 2.76 -7.36 -16.67
C TYR A 26 3.46 -8.48 -17.42
N ARG A 27 4.05 -9.47 -16.71
CA ARG A 27 4.65 -10.67 -17.34
C ARG A 27 3.58 -11.53 -18.01
N ASP A 28 2.44 -11.73 -17.34
CA ASP A 28 1.34 -12.53 -17.89
C ASP A 28 0.77 -11.90 -19.19
N GLU A 29 0.95 -10.59 -19.40
CA GLU A 29 0.58 -9.85 -20.61
C GLU A 29 1.75 -9.66 -21.61
N GLU A 30 2.88 -10.32 -21.38
CA GLU A 30 4.09 -10.22 -22.21
C GLU A 30 4.59 -8.77 -22.40
N GLN A 31 4.38 -7.92 -21.37
CA GLN A 31 4.91 -6.57 -21.34
C GLN A 31 6.38 -6.58 -20.92
N SER A 32 7.18 -5.66 -21.50
CA SER A 32 8.56 -5.44 -21.06
C SER A 32 8.56 -4.80 -19.67
N VAL A 33 8.96 -5.55 -18.64
CA VAL A 33 9.01 -5.10 -17.25
C VAL A 33 10.34 -5.48 -16.59
N ILE A 34 10.93 -4.55 -15.84
CA ILE A 34 12.13 -4.73 -15.05
C ILE A 34 11.78 -4.46 -13.59
N GLY A 35 12.03 -5.43 -12.73
CA GLY A 35 11.87 -5.25 -11.27
C GLY A 35 13.13 -4.67 -10.63
N VAL A 36 12.97 -3.93 -9.55
CA VAL A 36 14.04 -3.43 -8.68
C VAL A 36 13.66 -3.70 -7.24
N ASP A 37 14.54 -4.33 -6.47
CA ASP A 37 14.36 -4.54 -5.04
C ASP A 37 15.71 -4.65 -4.32
N LEU A 38 15.69 -4.60 -2.98
CA LEU A 38 16.89 -4.78 -2.14
C LEU A 38 17.47 -6.20 -2.26
N LYS A 39 16.60 -7.20 -2.41
CA LYS A 39 16.96 -8.62 -2.55
C LYS A 39 15.97 -9.31 -3.46
N SER A 40 16.46 -10.18 -4.32
CA SER A 40 15.63 -11.03 -5.17
C SER A 40 16.34 -12.30 -5.59
N ASN A 41 15.56 -13.34 -5.84
CA ASN A 41 16.03 -14.58 -6.46
C ASN A 41 15.55 -14.70 -7.92
N ALA A 42 14.93 -13.66 -8.48
CA ALA A 42 14.40 -13.66 -9.84
C ALA A 42 15.35 -12.91 -10.79
N ASN A 43 15.61 -13.48 -11.97
CA ASN A 43 16.58 -12.96 -12.92
C ASN A 43 16.20 -11.61 -13.56
N ASP A 44 14.92 -11.24 -13.53
CA ASP A 44 14.37 -10.00 -14.07
C ASP A 44 14.12 -8.94 -12.98
N ILE A 45 14.66 -9.15 -11.78
CA ILE A 45 14.67 -8.17 -10.69
C ILE A 45 16.12 -7.80 -10.37
N LEU A 46 16.44 -6.52 -10.55
CA LEU A 46 17.74 -5.96 -10.24
C LEU A 46 17.87 -5.73 -8.73
N GLU A 47 18.86 -6.33 -8.11
CA GLU A 47 19.17 -6.08 -6.70
C GLU A 47 19.86 -4.73 -6.55
N THR A 48 19.13 -3.76 -6.03
CA THR A 48 19.65 -2.40 -5.84
C THR A 48 18.99 -1.72 -4.63
N ASP A 49 19.83 -1.12 -3.81
CA ASP A 49 19.38 -0.21 -2.74
C ASP A 49 19.09 1.18 -3.34
N LEU A 50 17.86 1.66 -3.18
CA LEU A 50 17.44 2.99 -3.63
C LEU A 50 18.14 4.14 -2.88
N SER A 51 18.90 3.87 -1.83
CA SER A 51 19.77 4.88 -1.20
C SER A 51 20.87 5.35 -2.15
N ASN A 52 21.24 4.50 -3.12
CA ASN A 52 22.17 4.80 -4.21
C ASN A 52 21.57 4.34 -5.57
N PRO A 53 20.61 5.12 -6.14
CA PRO A 53 19.88 4.70 -7.33
C PRO A 53 20.69 4.83 -8.63
N GLU A 54 21.92 5.37 -8.62
CA GLU A 54 22.79 5.56 -9.79
C GLU A 54 22.99 4.27 -10.61
N LYS A 55 23.01 3.11 -9.93
CA LYS A 55 23.09 1.79 -10.58
C LYS A 55 21.91 1.51 -11.52
N LEU A 56 20.80 2.22 -11.35
CA LEU A 56 19.60 2.07 -12.17
C LEU A 56 19.66 2.94 -13.44
N LYS A 57 20.64 3.83 -13.59
CA LYS A 57 20.71 4.80 -14.70
C LYS A 57 20.63 4.14 -16.07
N GLU A 58 21.41 3.11 -16.33
CA GLU A 58 21.41 2.44 -17.63
C GLU A 58 20.14 1.58 -17.87
N PRO A 59 19.66 0.76 -16.92
CA PRO A 59 18.36 0.10 -17.07
C PRO A 59 17.18 1.10 -17.21
N MET A 60 17.22 2.20 -16.49
CA MET A 60 16.17 3.22 -16.49
C MET A 60 16.01 3.92 -17.83
N LYS A 61 17.12 4.18 -18.55
CA LYS A 61 17.10 4.75 -19.91
C LYS A 61 16.37 3.88 -20.94
N GLN A 62 16.14 2.60 -20.63
CA GLN A 62 15.40 1.68 -21.49
C GLN A 62 13.91 1.65 -21.14
N CYS A 63 13.48 2.42 -20.13
CA CYS A 63 12.11 2.45 -19.64
C CYS A 63 11.44 3.78 -19.99
N ASP A 64 10.13 3.74 -20.20
CA ASP A 64 9.29 4.91 -20.38
C ASP A 64 8.55 5.27 -19.08
N VAL A 65 8.32 4.28 -18.22
CA VAL A 65 7.49 4.39 -17.02
C VAL A 65 8.19 3.80 -15.80
N ILE A 66 8.06 4.47 -14.65
CA ILE A 66 8.40 3.91 -13.35
C ILE A 66 7.13 3.77 -12.52
N ILE A 67 6.93 2.58 -11.91
CA ILE A 67 5.92 2.34 -10.88
C ILE A 67 6.66 2.14 -9.56
N HIS A 68 6.56 3.12 -8.68
CA HIS A 68 7.26 3.13 -7.40
C HIS A 68 6.40 2.55 -6.29
N THR A 69 6.64 1.27 -5.96
CA THR A 69 5.95 0.60 -4.84
C THR A 69 6.86 0.37 -3.64
N ALA A 70 8.17 0.59 -3.79
CA ALA A 70 9.12 0.42 -2.69
C ALA A 70 8.83 1.39 -1.55
N ALA A 71 8.49 0.86 -0.40
CA ALA A 71 8.29 1.62 0.83
C ALA A 71 8.47 0.71 2.05
N MET A 72 8.92 1.29 3.13
CA MET A 72 8.80 0.66 4.44
C MET A 72 7.40 0.90 4.99
N VAL A 73 6.70 -0.19 5.32
CA VAL A 73 5.35 -0.19 5.88
C VAL A 73 5.40 -0.90 7.21
N SER A 74 5.68 -0.17 8.27
CA SER A 74 5.71 -0.72 9.63
C SER A 74 5.54 0.40 10.64
N ASN A 75 4.69 0.18 11.65
CA ASN A 75 4.56 1.09 12.79
C ASN A 75 5.62 0.83 13.88
N ALA A 76 6.54 -0.09 13.62
CA ALA A 76 7.53 -0.56 14.59
C ALA A 76 8.97 -0.16 14.23
N MET A 77 9.21 0.40 13.03
CA MET A 77 10.55 0.82 12.59
C MET A 77 10.93 2.18 13.13
N SER A 78 12.24 2.49 13.14
CA SER A 78 12.71 3.80 13.53
C SER A 78 12.28 4.87 12.53
N ASP A 79 11.98 6.07 13.04
CA ASP A 79 11.57 7.22 12.23
C ASP A 79 12.62 7.57 11.18
N GLU A 80 13.90 7.46 11.53
CA GLU A 80 15.01 7.76 10.64
C GLU A 80 15.10 6.80 9.46
N GLU A 81 14.95 5.49 9.68
CA GLU A 81 14.97 4.48 8.61
C GLU A 81 13.79 4.64 7.67
N MET A 82 12.60 4.88 8.24
CA MET A 82 11.39 5.09 7.47
C MET A 82 11.46 6.39 6.64
N TRP A 83 11.98 7.47 7.22
CA TRP A 83 12.24 8.73 6.52
C TRP A 83 13.24 8.54 5.36
N LYS A 84 14.37 7.91 5.61
CA LYS A 84 15.38 7.64 4.58
C LYS A 84 14.78 6.86 3.42
N THR A 85 14.04 5.80 3.71
CA THR A 85 13.49 4.92 2.66
C THR A 85 12.34 5.56 1.93
N ASN A 86 11.33 6.08 2.65
CA ASN A 86 10.09 6.51 2.02
C ASN A 86 10.18 7.92 1.42
N VAL A 87 11.05 8.79 1.95
CA VAL A 87 11.14 10.18 1.51
C VAL A 87 12.42 10.44 0.73
N LEU A 88 13.59 10.27 1.36
CA LEU A 88 14.86 10.63 0.72
C LEU A 88 15.17 9.75 -0.49
N ASN A 89 14.95 8.44 -0.40
CA ASN A 89 15.21 7.54 -1.53
C ASN A 89 14.20 7.76 -2.66
N THR A 90 12.94 8.09 -2.34
CA THR A 90 11.93 8.48 -3.34
C THR A 90 12.34 9.77 -4.07
N SER A 91 12.82 10.79 -3.34
CA SER A 91 13.34 12.04 -3.96
C SER A 91 14.56 11.77 -4.85
N LYS A 92 15.49 10.92 -4.43
CA LYS A 92 16.64 10.52 -5.27
C LYS A 92 16.19 9.79 -6.54
N LEU A 93 15.23 8.89 -6.41
CA LEU A 93 14.72 8.09 -7.53
C LEU A 93 14.05 8.97 -8.59
N ILE A 94 13.18 9.90 -8.18
CA ILE A 94 12.51 10.81 -9.13
C ILE A 94 13.52 11.72 -9.84
N LYS A 95 14.54 12.24 -9.15
CA LYS A 95 15.60 13.04 -9.77
C LYS A 95 16.33 12.26 -10.85
N LEU A 96 16.71 11.02 -10.55
CA LEU A 96 17.34 10.15 -11.54
C LEU A 96 16.39 9.82 -12.70
N ALA A 97 15.10 9.62 -12.42
CA ALA A 97 14.08 9.37 -13.44
C ALA A 97 13.97 10.55 -14.43
N ILE A 98 13.97 11.78 -13.91
CA ILE A 98 13.97 13.01 -14.73
C ILE A 98 15.25 13.07 -15.59
N GLU A 99 16.43 12.85 -15.00
CA GLU A 99 17.70 12.83 -15.73
C GLU A 99 17.75 11.76 -16.83
N CYS A 100 17.10 10.63 -16.62
CA CYS A 100 17.04 9.52 -17.59
C CYS A 100 15.96 9.70 -18.64
N GLY A 101 15.13 10.75 -18.57
CA GLY A 101 14.07 11.04 -19.54
C GLY A 101 12.85 10.12 -19.42
N ILE A 102 12.58 9.60 -18.22
CA ILE A 102 11.33 8.87 -17.92
C ILE A 102 10.13 9.77 -18.20
N LYS A 103 9.13 9.24 -18.88
CA LYS A 103 7.93 9.99 -19.27
C LYS A 103 6.88 10.04 -18.17
N ARG A 104 6.76 8.97 -17.38
CA ARG A 104 5.71 8.81 -16.37
C ARG A 104 6.21 8.14 -15.10
N PHE A 105 5.86 8.73 -13.96
CA PHE A 105 6.18 8.21 -12.64
C PHE A 105 4.87 7.97 -11.86
N VAL A 106 4.58 6.71 -11.56
CA VAL A 106 3.41 6.30 -10.78
C VAL A 106 3.85 5.97 -9.37
N HIS A 107 3.42 6.75 -8.39
CA HIS A 107 3.76 6.56 -6.98
C HIS A 107 2.64 5.86 -6.22
N ILE A 108 2.95 4.77 -5.55
CA ILE A 108 2.03 4.10 -4.65
C ILE A 108 2.14 4.72 -3.25
N SER A 109 1.22 5.62 -2.97
CA SER A 109 1.02 6.26 -1.66
C SER A 109 0.09 5.42 -0.77
N SER A 110 -0.83 6.03 -0.04
CA SER A 110 -1.83 5.35 0.79
C SER A 110 -2.94 6.32 1.19
N ILE A 111 -4.15 5.83 1.44
CA ILE A 111 -5.23 6.60 2.07
C ILE A 111 -4.88 7.13 3.47
N VAL A 112 -3.86 6.60 4.12
CA VAL A 112 -3.43 7.06 5.45
C VAL A 112 -2.99 8.53 5.45
N VAL A 113 -2.65 9.10 4.30
CA VAL A 113 -2.27 10.53 4.16
C VAL A 113 -3.39 11.48 4.57
N TYR A 114 -4.63 11.03 4.60
CA TYR A 114 -5.76 11.84 5.09
C TYR A 114 -5.85 11.88 6.62
N GLY A 115 -5.00 11.11 7.32
CA GLY A 115 -4.98 11.02 8.78
C GLY A 115 -6.11 10.18 9.37
N ASN A 116 -6.00 9.89 10.66
CA ASN A 116 -6.95 9.01 11.35
C ASN A 116 -8.14 9.75 12.00
N SER A 117 -8.11 11.09 12.02
CA SER A 117 -9.15 11.92 12.64
C SER A 117 -10.30 12.31 11.71
N ALA A 118 -10.17 12.04 10.42
CA ALA A 118 -11.20 12.34 9.44
C ALA A 118 -12.44 11.47 9.64
N ILE A 119 -13.63 12.04 9.38
CA ILE A 119 -14.94 11.40 9.53
C ILE A 119 -15.74 11.59 8.26
N GLY A 120 -16.43 10.54 7.80
CA GLY A 120 -17.28 10.60 6.64
C GLY A 120 -16.56 10.27 5.34
N GLU A 121 -17.15 10.67 4.23
CA GLU A 121 -16.58 10.48 2.89
C GLU A 121 -15.45 11.47 2.63
N ILE A 122 -14.37 10.96 2.07
CA ILE A 122 -13.17 11.70 1.73
C ILE A 122 -12.89 11.49 0.25
N ASN A 123 -12.57 12.56 -0.46
CA ASN A 123 -12.10 12.53 -1.86
C ASN A 123 -10.66 13.05 -1.97
N GLU A 124 -10.13 13.07 -3.17
CA GLU A 124 -8.75 13.47 -3.46
C GLU A 124 -8.47 14.97 -3.21
N ASP A 125 -9.51 15.81 -3.20
CA ASP A 125 -9.41 17.25 -2.91
C ASP A 125 -9.33 17.53 -1.41
N THR A 126 -9.59 16.51 -0.57
CA THR A 126 -9.47 16.64 0.89
C THR A 126 -8.00 16.84 1.27
N PRO A 127 -7.67 17.88 2.04
CA PRO A 127 -6.30 18.11 2.48
C PRO A 127 -5.71 16.92 3.23
N VAL A 128 -4.43 16.64 2.99
CA VAL A 128 -3.68 15.63 3.75
C VAL A 128 -3.50 16.07 5.20
N ASN A 129 -3.45 15.09 6.12
CA ASN A 129 -3.38 15.36 7.56
C ASN A 129 -2.38 14.40 8.22
N SER A 130 -1.37 14.91 8.89
CA SER A 130 -0.30 14.14 9.51
C SER A 130 -0.68 13.44 10.82
N SER A 131 -1.94 13.48 11.25
CA SER A 131 -2.40 12.69 12.40
C SER A 131 -2.38 11.20 12.07
N GLY A 132 -1.67 10.38 12.85
CA GLY A 132 -1.63 8.92 12.65
C GLY A 132 -0.25 8.28 12.70
N GLY A 133 0.78 9.02 13.10
CA GLY A 133 2.13 8.48 13.32
C GLY A 133 3.07 8.62 12.12
N ASN A 134 4.26 8.05 12.25
CA ASN A 134 5.39 8.31 11.36
C ASN A 134 5.20 7.79 9.94
N TYR A 135 4.55 6.65 9.78
CA TYR A 135 4.24 6.13 8.45
C TYR A 135 3.36 7.10 7.64
N VAL A 136 2.32 7.67 8.28
CA VAL A 136 1.46 8.70 7.67
C VAL A 136 2.29 9.89 7.22
N GLN A 137 3.15 10.40 8.12
CA GLN A 137 4.02 11.55 7.81
C GLN A 137 4.95 11.26 6.64
N THR A 138 5.60 10.08 6.60
CA THR A 138 6.51 9.75 5.50
C THR A 138 5.80 9.60 4.16
N LYS A 139 4.54 9.11 4.14
CA LYS A 139 3.75 9.06 2.91
C LYS A 139 3.36 10.45 2.41
N ILE A 140 2.93 11.36 3.29
CA ILE A 140 2.66 12.76 2.94
C ILE A 140 3.92 13.43 2.38
N LEU A 141 5.05 13.27 3.07
CA LEU A 141 6.30 13.90 2.67
C LEU A 141 6.88 13.32 1.38
N SER A 142 6.65 12.02 1.10
CA SER A 142 7.01 11.45 -0.20
C SER A 142 6.17 12.04 -1.35
N GLU A 143 4.87 12.24 -1.17
CA GLU A 143 4.03 12.92 -2.15
C GLU A 143 4.50 14.36 -2.40
N HIS A 144 4.78 15.12 -1.32
CA HIS A 144 5.27 16.51 -1.43
C HIS A 144 6.63 16.58 -2.13
N ALA A 145 7.56 15.67 -1.83
CA ALA A 145 8.86 15.62 -2.48
C ALA A 145 8.72 15.35 -3.98
N LEU A 146 7.84 14.42 -4.37
CA LEU A 146 7.56 14.13 -5.78
C LEU A 146 6.93 15.32 -6.49
N LEU A 147 5.91 15.94 -5.89
CA LEU A 147 5.25 17.12 -6.46
C LEU A 147 6.26 18.26 -6.67
N GLN A 148 7.14 18.51 -5.69
CA GLN A 148 8.17 19.56 -5.79
C GLN A 148 9.15 19.31 -6.94
N GLU A 149 9.65 18.08 -7.10
CA GLU A 149 10.64 17.73 -8.12
C GLU A 149 10.04 17.73 -9.54
N THR A 150 8.73 17.49 -9.66
CA THR A 150 8.05 17.41 -10.95
C THR A 150 7.46 18.75 -11.43
N LEU A 151 7.40 19.79 -10.59
CA LEU A 151 6.79 21.08 -10.93
C LEU A 151 7.33 21.72 -12.22
N THR A 152 8.61 21.54 -12.52
CA THR A 152 9.27 22.15 -13.69
C THR A 152 9.90 21.11 -14.62
N ALA A 153 9.67 19.82 -14.36
CA ALA A 153 10.23 18.72 -15.12
C ALA A 153 9.23 18.20 -16.17
N ASP A 154 9.76 17.70 -17.29
CA ASP A 154 8.95 17.06 -18.34
C ASP A 154 8.71 15.57 -17.97
N ILE A 155 7.97 15.36 -16.89
CA ILE A 155 7.57 14.04 -16.41
C ILE A 155 6.15 14.09 -15.84
N GLU A 156 5.33 13.10 -16.19
CA GLU A 156 3.98 12.96 -15.69
C GLU A 156 4.00 12.24 -14.33
N LEU A 157 3.53 12.90 -13.29
CA LEU A 157 3.37 12.28 -11.96
C LEU A 157 1.94 11.80 -11.77
N ILE A 158 1.77 10.55 -11.34
CA ILE A 158 0.49 9.97 -10.94
C ILE A 158 0.65 9.45 -9.52
N ILE A 159 -0.26 9.81 -8.62
CA ILE A 159 -0.27 9.35 -7.24
C ILE A 159 -1.46 8.42 -7.03
N ILE A 160 -1.20 7.21 -6.58
CA ILE A 160 -2.23 6.25 -6.19
C ILE A 160 -2.28 6.16 -4.68
N ARG A 161 -3.45 6.34 -4.10
CA ARG A 161 -3.74 6.20 -2.67
C ARG A 161 -4.63 4.96 -2.45
N PRO A 162 -4.04 3.76 -2.33
CA PRO A 162 -4.83 2.56 -2.11
C PRO A 162 -5.46 2.52 -0.72
N GLY A 163 -6.63 1.87 -0.64
CA GLY A 163 -7.26 1.47 0.62
C GLY A 163 -6.48 0.39 1.36
N ASP A 164 -7.18 -0.38 2.20
CA ASP A 164 -6.59 -1.49 2.95
C ASP A 164 -6.40 -2.69 2.00
N VAL A 165 -5.21 -2.83 1.39
CA VAL A 165 -4.95 -3.79 0.32
C VAL A 165 -4.84 -5.21 0.87
N TYR A 166 -5.80 -6.07 0.54
CA TYR A 166 -5.84 -7.44 1.00
C TYR A 166 -5.79 -8.45 -0.16
N GLY A 167 -5.56 -9.71 0.18
CA GLY A 167 -5.49 -10.81 -0.79
C GLY A 167 -4.39 -11.81 -0.43
N PRO A 168 -4.16 -12.83 -1.28
CA PRO A 168 -3.10 -13.82 -1.11
C PRO A 168 -1.73 -13.16 -0.93
N GLY A 169 -1.06 -13.40 0.21
CA GLY A 169 0.25 -12.81 0.51
C GLY A 169 0.23 -11.50 1.28
N SER A 170 -0.94 -10.88 1.52
CA SER A 170 -1.03 -9.66 2.33
C SER A 170 -0.60 -9.94 3.77
N ARG A 171 0.54 -9.36 4.15
CA ARG A 171 1.06 -9.54 5.50
C ARG A 171 0.18 -8.85 6.54
N PRO A 172 -0.15 -7.53 6.43
CA PRO A 172 -0.88 -6.82 7.48
C PRO A 172 -2.33 -7.28 7.63
N TRP A 173 -2.98 -7.72 6.53
CA TRP A 173 -4.42 -7.96 6.53
C TRP A 173 -4.83 -9.43 6.43
N ILE A 174 -3.91 -10.34 6.13
CA ILE A 174 -4.17 -11.80 6.09
C ILE A 174 -3.24 -12.55 7.04
N ILE A 175 -1.92 -12.40 6.93
CA ILE A 175 -0.96 -13.24 7.66
C ILE A 175 -0.90 -12.86 9.14
N GLU A 176 -0.65 -11.61 9.46
CA GLU A 176 -0.51 -11.13 10.84
C GLU A 176 -1.79 -11.35 11.69
N PRO A 177 -3.00 -11.07 11.17
CA PRO A 177 -4.23 -11.40 11.90
C PRO A 177 -4.36 -12.90 12.21
N ILE A 178 -4.02 -13.79 11.27
CA ILE A 178 -4.04 -15.24 11.52
C ILE A 178 -3.09 -15.60 12.67
N ILE A 179 -1.86 -15.08 12.65
CA ILE A 179 -0.85 -15.32 13.69
C ILE A 179 -1.33 -14.80 15.04
N ALA A 180 -1.81 -13.55 15.09
CA ALA A 180 -2.29 -12.91 16.31
C ALA A 180 -3.52 -13.62 16.91
N ILE A 181 -4.44 -14.09 16.07
CA ILE A 181 -5.60 -14.86 16.52
C ILE A 181 -5.15 -16.23 17.08
N LYS A 182 -4.24 -16.92 16.40
CA LYS A 182 -3.69 -18.21 16.89
C LYS A 182 -3.04 -18.08 18.26
N SER A 183 -2.27 -17.02 18.47
CA SER A 183 -1.61 -16.71 19.74
C SER A 183 -2.52 -16.08 20.80
N LYS A 184 -3.82 -15.91 20.51
CA LYS A 184 -4.82 -15.27 21.41
C LYS A 184 -4.48 -13.82 21.78
N GLN A 185 -3.76 -13.10 20.89
CA GLN A 185 -3.32 -11.73 21.10
C GLN A 185 -4.10 -10.71 20.23
N PHE A 186 -5.17 -11.17 19.58
CA PHE A 186 -5.96 -10.32 18.69
C PHE A 186 -7.20 -9.75 19.39
N MET A 187 -7.32 -8.43 19.39
CA MET A 187 -8.54 -7.74 19.82
C MET A 187 -8.77 -6.48 18.97
N LEU A 188 -10.02 -6.12 18.77
CA LEU A 188 -10.44 -4.97 17.97
C LEU A 188 -10.79 -3.78 18.86
N PRO A 189 -10.24 -2.59 18.60
CA PRO A 189 -10.64 -1.35 19.24
C PRO A 189 -12.04 -0.91 18.77
N ALA A 190 -12.53 0.20 19.32
CA ALA A 190 -13.81 0.80 18.97
C ALA A 190 -15.00 -0.17 18.98
N MET A 191 -14.96 -1.19 19.86
CA MET A 191 -15.94 -2.28 19.89
C MET A 191 -16.13 -2.98 18.53
N GLY A 192 -15.08 -3.02 17.70
CA GLY A 192 -15.10 -3.58 16.34
C GLY A 192 -15.89 -2.75 15.32
N LYS A 193 -16.28 -1.52 15.67
CA LYS A 193 -17.10 -0.62 14.83
C LYS A 193 -16.26 0.35 14.00
N GLY A 194 -14.93 0.29 14.05
CA GLY A 194 -14.06 1.05 13.14
C GLY A 194 -14.31 0.66 11.69
N PHE A 195 -14.02 1.56 10.76
CA PHE A 195 -14.21 1.31 9.33
C PHE A 195 -12.96 0.68 8.74
N PHE A 196 -13.16 -0.30 7.88
CA PHE A 196 -12.14 -0.95 7.08
C PHE A 196 -12.49 -0.80 5.61
N ARG A 197 -11.55 -0.43 4.79
CA ARG A 197 -11.76 -0.05 3.38
C ARG A 197 -11.00 -1.01 2.47
N PRO A 198 -11.44 -2.27 2.39
CA PRO A 198 -10.72 -3.31 1.69
C PRO A 198 -10.67 -3.06 0.18
N VAL A 199 -9.48 -3.17 -0.40
CA VAL A 199 -9.31 -3.30 -1.85
C VAL A 199 -8.57 -4.60 -2.13
N PHE A 200 -9.14 -5.44 -3.00
CA PHE A 200 -8.48 -6.69 -3.37
C PHE A 200 -7.26 -6.41 -4.23
N ILE A 201 -6.18 -7.15 -4.01
CA ILE A 201 -4.91 -6.90 -4.70
C ILE A 201 -5.05 -6.94 -6.23
N GLY A 202 -5.89 -7.81 -6.78
CA GLY A 202 -6.15 -7.87 -8.22
C GLY A 202 -6.81 -6.60 -8.76
N ASP A 203 -7.78 -6.03 -8.02
CA ASP A 203 -8.44 -4.79 -8.40
C ASP A 203 -7.47 -3.59 -8.31
N LEU A 204 -6.62 -3.55 -7.29
CA LEU A 204 -5.59 -2.53 -7.18
C LEU A 204 -4.60 -2.59 -8.35
N VAL A 205 -4.11 -3.78 -8.70
CA VAL A 205 -3.21 -3.99 -9.84
C VAL A 205 -3.84 -3.48 -11.13
N GLU A 206 -5.10 -3.79 -11.37
CA GLU A 206 -5.83 -3.31 -12.55
C GLU A 206 -5.95 -1.77 -12.53
N GLY A 207 -6.29 -1.15 -11.39
CA GLY A 207 -6.38 0.30 -11.25
C GLY A 207 -5.04 1.00 -11.51
N VAL A 208 -3.94 0.46 -10.97
CA VAL A 208 -2.58 0.98 -11.24
C VAL A 208 -2.23 0.88 -12.73
N LYS A 209 -2.58 -0.22 -13.40
CA LYS A 209 -2.34 -0.40 -14.83
C LYS A 209 -3.15 0.57 -15.68
N LEU A 210 -4.43 0.76 -15.35
CA LEU A 210 -5.29 1.73 -16.03
C LEU A 210 -4.74 3.16 -15.87
N ALA A 211 -4.34 3.55 -14.66
CA ALA A 211 -3.71 4.84 -14.42
C ALA A 211 -2.38 4.99 -15.18
N THR A 212 -1.59 3.92 -15.22
CA THR A 212 -0.32 3.91 -15.97
C THR A 212 -0.53 4.09 -17.48
N ALA A 213 -1.60 3.58 -18.04
CA ALA A 213 -1.89 3.63 -19.47
C ALA A 213 -2.70 4.87 -19.91
N SER A 214 -3.44 5.51 -18.99
CA SER A 214 -4.36 6.60 -19.31
C SER A 214 -3.64 7.94 -19.47
N ASN A 215 -3.93 8.65 -20.55
CA ASN A 215 -3.50 10.05 -20.74
C ASN A 215 -4.22 11.01 -19.78
N ASN A 216 -5.43 10.64 -19.31
CA ASN A 216 -6.21 11.46 -18.38
C ASN A 216 -5.69 11.37 -16.93
N ALA A 217 -4.69 10.54 -16.68
CA ALA A 217 -4.13 10.34 -15.36
C ALA A 217 -2.94 11.26 -15.02
N SER A 218 -2.41 11.97 -16.03
CA SER A 218 -1.25 12.85 -15.85
C SER A 218 -1.53 13.98 -14.86
N GLY A 219 -0.68 14.10 -13.83
CA GLY A 219 -0.83 15.09 -12.76
C GLY A 219 -1.89 14.76 -11.72
N GLU A 220 -2.56 13.61 -11.81
CA GLU A 220 -3.70 13.27 -10.99
C GLU A 220 -3.34 12.37 -9.79
N THR A 221 -4.16 12.50 -8.76
CA THR A 221 -4.17 11.60 -7.60
C THR A 221 -5.46 10.79 -7.61
N PHE A 222 -5.38 9.48 -7.32
CA PHE A 222 -6.53 8.58 -7.29
C PHE A 222 -6.62 7.79 -5.99
N ASN A 223 -7.78 7.80 -5.37
CA ASN A 223 -8.13 6.82 -4.33
C ASN A 223 -8.56 5.51 -5.01
N LEU A 224 -7.89 4.41 -4.71
CA LEU A 224 -8.28 3.07 -5.15
C LEU A 224 -8.67 2.23 -3.93
N SER A 225 -9.96 2.15 -3.65
CA SER A 225 -10.53 1.50 -2.47
C SER A 225 -11.83 0.77 -2.80
N CYS A 226 -12.45 0.09 -1.83
CA CYS A 226 -13.84 -0.34 -2.01
C CYS A 226 -14.76 0.89 -2.05
N GLU A 227 -15.95 0.69 -2.57
CA GLU A 227 -17.04 1.65 -2.42
C GLU A 227 -17.57 1.58 -0.97
N GLY A 228 -17.50 2.70 -0.26
CA GLY A 228 -17.88 2.77 1.16
C GLY A 228 -16.89 2.06 2.09
N TYR A 229 -17.40 1.25 3.01
CA TYR A 229 -16.59 0.54 4.02
C TYR A 229 -17.29 -0.71 4.52
N VAL A 230 -16.53 -1.56 5.22
CA VAL A 230 -17.05 -2.58 6.14
C VAL A 230 -16.56 -2.28 7.54
N THR A 231 -17.19 -2.84 8.59
CA THR A 231 -16.62 -2.71 9.94
C THR A 231 -15.40 -3.60 10.12
N THR A 232 -14.47 -3.20 10.98
CA THR A 232 -13.33 -4.04 11.34
C THR A 232 -13.78 -5.40 11.85
N GLN A 233 -14.89 -5.47 12.62
CA GLN A 233 -15.46 -6.73 13.07
C GLN A 233 -15.94 -7.61 11.90
N GLN A 234 -16.61 -7.04 10.89
CA GLN A 234 -17.03 -7.81 9.70
C GLN A 234 -15.82 -8.39 8.98
N TYR A 235 -14.82 -7.55 8.69
CA TYR A 235 -13.60 -7.99 7.99
C TYR A 235 -12.86 -9.11 8.76
N PHE A 236 -12.54 -8.90 10.03
CA PHE A 236 -11.77 -9.87 10.80
C PHE A 236 -12.55 -11.12 11.22
N SER A 237 -13.89 -11.11 11.13
CA SER A 237 -14.71 -12.31 11.38
C SER A 237 -14.42 -13.45 10.40
N TYR A 238 -13.96 -13.17 9.18
CA TYR A 238 -13.51 -14.20 8.23
C TYR A 238 -12.34 -15.00 8.78
N HIS A 239 -11.32 -14.35 9.33
CA HIS A 239 -10.16 -15.00 9.92
C HIS A 239 -10.55 -15.92 11.08
N TYR A 240 -11.47 -15.46 11.94
CA TYR A 240 -12.00 -16.27 13.05
C TYR A 240 -12.74 -17.50 12.53
N LYS A 241 -13.58 -17.34 11.49
CA LYS A 241 -14.29 -18.45 10.83
C LYS A 241 -13.31 -19.48 10.24
N TRP A 242 -12.25 -19.04 9.56
CA TRP A 242 -11.24 -19.91 8.98
C TRP A 242 -10.52 -20.78 10.03
N LEU A 243 -10.32 -20.22 11.21
CA LEU A 243 -9.65 -20.89 12.34
C LEU A 243 -10.61 -21.68 13.23
N GLY A 244 -11.90 -21.79 12.87
CA GLY A 244 -12.89 -22.49 13.71
C GLY A 244 -13.12 -21.82 15.07
N ARG A 245 -12.87 -20.51 15.18
CA ARG A 245 -13.03 -19.73 16.41
C ARG A 245 -14.32 -18.91 16.37
N GLY A 246 -14.76 -18.46 17.54
CA GLY A 246 -15.96 -17.61 17.68
C GLY A 246 -15.80 -16.24 17.02
N LYS A 247 -16.31 -15.18 17.66
CA LYS A 247 -16.21 -13.81 17.16
C LYS A 247 -14.94 -13.13 17.66
N PRO A 248 -14.42 -12.10 16.93
CA PRO A 248 -13.33 -11.25 17.43
C PRO A 248 -13.66 -10.66 18.81
N MET A 249 -12.68 -10.67 19.71
CA MET A 249 -12.78 -9.94 20.96
C MET A 249 -12.72 -8.44 20.68
N THR A 250 -13.63 -7.68 21.25
CA THR A 250 -13.74 -6.23 21.03
C THR A 250 -13.61 -5.49 22.35
N VAL A 251 -12.95 -4.34 22.33
CA VAL A 251 -12.77 -3.47 23.49
C VAL A 251 -13.01 -2.00 23.13
N PRO A 252 -13.37 -1.15 24.11
CA PRO A 252 -13.40 0.29 23.92
C PRO A 252 -12.04 0.84 23.51
N THR A 253 -12.00 1.88 22.64
CA THR A 253 -10.75 2.48 22.18
C THR A 253 -9.80 2.90 23.31
N PRO A 254 -10.24 3.55 24.42
CA PRO A 254 -9.32 3.89 25.52
C PRO A 254 -8.63 2.69 26.15
N VAL A 255 -9.35 1.56 26.26
CA VAL A 255 -8.78 0.31 26.77
C VAL A 255 -7.74 -0.27 25.82
N ALA A 256 -8.05 -0.27 24.49
CA ALA A 256 -7.12 -0.70 23.47
C ALA A 256 -5.84 0.15 23.46
N LEU A 257 -5.97 1.48 23.55
CA LEU A 257 -4.84 2.42 23.62
C LEU A 257 -3.97 2.17 24.85
N PHE A 258 -4.58 2.00 26.02
CA PHE A 258 -3.84 1.69 27.24
C PHE A 258 -3.04 0.38 27.13
N LEU A 259 -3.68 -0.68 26.65
CA LEU A 259 -3.03 -1.99 26.48
C LEU A 259 -1.92 -1.94 25.41
N SER A 260 -2.16 -1.28 24.27
CA SER A 260 -1.15 -1.14 23.21
C SER A 260 0.04 -0.32 23.65
N THR A 261 -0.16 0.75 24.45
CA THR A 261 0.92 1.56 25.01
C THR A 261 1.81 0.72 25.94
N ILE A 262 1.21 -0.02 26.89
CA ILE A 262 1.96 -0.89 27.79
C ILE A 262 2.73 -1.96 27.00
N THR A 263 2.09 -2.61 26.04
CA THR A 263 2.73 -3.62 25.21
C THR A 263 3.90 -3.04 24.44
N THR A 264 3.74 -1.85 23.84
CA THR A 264 4.81 -1.16 23.12
C THR A 264 5.99 -0.84 24.04
N LEU A 265 5.75 -0.36 25.27
CA LEU A 265 6.81 -0.09 26.23
C LEU A 265 7.59 -1.37 26.60
N ILE A 266 6.89 -2.49 26.83
CA ILE A 266 7.50 -3.77 27.12
C ILE A 266 8.36 -4.26 25.94
N PHE A 267 7.82 -4.22 24.72
CA PHE A 267 8.56 -4.66 23.53
C PHE A 267 9.80 -3.80 23.29
N ASN A 268 9.67 -2.47 23.43
CA ASN A 268 10.80 -1.54 23.31
C ASN A 268 11.89 -1.83 24.34
N PHE A 269 11.51 -2.16 25.58
CA PHE A 269 12.49 -2.53 26.62
C PHE A 269 13.31 -3.77 26.22
N PHE A 270 12.70 -4.72 25.50
CA PHE A 270 13.39 -5.92 24.99
C PHE A 270 13.98 -5.73 23.58
N GLY A 271 13.99 -4.52 23.03
CA GLY A 271 14.47 -4.24 21.67
C GLY A 271 13.70 -4.92 20.56
N LYS A 272 12.41 -5.27 20.82
CA LYS A 272 11.53 -5.94 19.86
C LYS A 272 10.55 -4.96 19.25
N LEU A 273 10.21 -5.20 17.99
CA LEU A 273 9.19 -4.46 17.26
C LEU A 273 7.78 -4.89 17.68
N ASN A 274 6.87 -3.92 17.81
CA ASN A 274 5.46 -4.17 18.14
C ASN A 274 4.53 -3.52 17.12
N GLU A 275 3.92 -4.31 16.23
CA GLU A 275 2.93 -3.83 15.25
C GLU A 275 1.57 -3.48 15.91
N ALA A 276 1.26 -4.02 17.09
CA ALA A 276 0.07 -3.67 17.86
C ALA A 276 0.24 -2.35 18.64
N SER A 277 0.73 -1.32 17.97
CA SER A 277 1.02 0.01 18.51
C SER A 277 -0.25 0.87 18.66
N PRO A 278 -0.20 1.98 19.42
CA PRO A 278 -1.28 2.96 19.47
C PRO A 278 -1.72 3.46 18.08
N ALA A 279 -0.78 3.62 17.14
CA ALA A 279 -1.10 4.03 15.76
C ALA A 279 -1.99 2.99 15.04
N THR A 280 -1.77 1.69 15.27
CA THR A 280 -2.64 0.63 14.75
C THR A 280 -4.05 0.68 15.37
N VAL A 281 -4.13 0.99 16.67
CA VAL A 281 -5.43 1.17 17.36
C VAL A 281 -6.19 2.35 16.75
N ASP A 282 -5.53 3.47 16.52
CA ASP A 282 -6.13 4.65 15.88
C ASP A 282 -6.61 4.31 14.47
N GLN A 283 -5.78 3.66 13.65
CA GLN A 283 -6.14 3.24 12.29
C GLN A 283 -7.38 2.34 12.26
N LEU A 284 -7.46 1.35 13.14
CA LEU A 284 -8.60 0.44 13.25
C LEU A 284 -9.84 1.06 13.93
N SER A 285 -9.73 2.28 14.45
CA SER A 285 -10.82 3.03 15.07
C SER A 285 -11.42 4.11 14.15
N THR A 286 -10.84 4.35 12.98
CA THR A 286 -11.24 5.42 12.04
C THR A 286 -12.70 5.30 11.60
N LYS A 287 -13.29 6.44 11.20
CA LYS A 287 -14.70 6.56 10.77
C LYS A 287 -14.82 7.24 9.40
N SER A 288 -13.79 7.13 8.58
CA SER A 288 -13.74 7.66 7.22
C SER A 288 -13.77 6.54 6.18
N TRP A 289 -14.33 6.84 5.02
CA TRP A 289 -14.23 6.05 3.80
C TRP A 289 -13.87 6.95 2.63
N TYR A 290 -13.51 6.38 1.50
CA TYR A 290 -12.87 7.13 0.42
C TYR A 290 -13.67 7.01 -0.86
N SER A 291 -14.00 8.17 -1.46
CA SER A 291 -14.61 8.24 -2.78
C SER A 291 -13.66 7.68 -3.84
N ILE A 292 -14.19 6.91 -4.75
CA ILE A 292 -13.50 6.38 -5.93
C ILE A 292 -14.04 7.00 -7.22
N GLN A 293 -14.86 8.06 -7.08
CA GLN A 293 -15.56 8.63 -8.22
C GLN A 293 -14.57 9.14 -9.29
N LYS A 294 -13.47 9.78 -8.88
CA LYS A 294 -12.43 10.24 -9.81
C LYS A 294 -11.81 9.09 -10.61
N ALA A 295 -11.55 7.95 -9.96
CA ALA A 295 -11.02 6.76 -10.65
C ALA A 295 -12.06 6.20 -11.65
N ARG A 296 -13.35 6.22 -11.31
CA ARG A 296 -14.42 5.84 -12.25
C ARG A 296 -14.45 6.76 -13.47
N ASP A 297 -14.44 8.07 -13.26
CA ASP A 297 -14.63 9.06 -14.30
C ASP A 297 -13.44 9.15 -15.27
N LEU A 298 -12.20 9.10 -14.74
CA LEU A 298 -11.00 9.31 -15.54
C LEU A 298 -10.33 8.01 -16.02
N LEU A 299 -10.49 6.91 -15.27
CA LEU A 299 -9.85 5.63 -15.58
C LEU A 299 -10.85 4.55 -16.00
N GLY A 300 -12.15 4.74 -15.78
CA GLY A 300 -13.16 3.67 -15.91
C GLY A 300 -12.95 2.55 -14.91
N TRP A 301 -12.27 2.83 -13.79
CA TRP A 301 -11.93 1.84 -12.78
C TRP A 301 -12.99 1.76 -11.67
N GLU A 302 -13.33 0.54 -11.30
CA GLU A 302 -14.07 0.20 -10.08
C GLU A 302 -13.63 -1.15 -9.55
N PRO A 303 -13.72 -1.40 -8.22
CA PRO A 303 -13.39 -2.70 -7.65
C PRO A 303 -14.42 -3.75 -8.09
N LYS A 304 -13.95 -4.86 -8.65
CA LYS A 304 -14.80 -5.94 -9.19
C LYS A 304 -14.97 -7.09 -8.20
N VAL A 305 -13.94 -7.36 -7.39
CA VAL A 305 -13.92 -8.49 -6.46
C VAL A 305 -14.65 -8.11 -5.18
N LYS A 306 -15.79 -8.75 -4.94
CA LYS A 306 -16.54 -8.59 -3.68
C LYS A 306 -15.74 -9.13 -2.49
N LEU A 307 -15.98 -8.58 -1.30
CA LEU A 307 -15.24 -8.98 -0.09
C LEU A 307 -15.32 -10.49 0.18
N ASP A 308 -16.51 -11.10 0.07
CA ASP A 308 -16.69 -12.54 0.27
C ASP A 308 -15.83 -13.37 -0.68
N GLU A 309 -15.76 -12.99 -1.94
CA GLU A 309 -14.96 -13.66 -2.96
C GLU A 309 -13.46 -13.49 -2.69
N GLY A 310 -12.99 -12.27 -2.46
CA GLY A 310 -11.59 -12.00 -2.15
C GLY A 310 -11.12 -12.69 -0.88
N MET A 311 -11.98 -12.78 0.14
CA MET A 311 -11.69 -13.52 1.37
C MET A 311 -11.69 -15.03 1.14
N ALA A 312 -12.55 -15.58 0.28
CA ALA A 312 -12.51 -17.01 -0.08
C ALA A 312 -11.20 -17.36 -0.84
N ILE A 313 -10.77 -16.50 -1.76
CA ILE A 313 -9.48 -16.66 -2.47
C ILE A 313 -8.31 -16.62 -1.46
N SER A 314 -8.36 -15.69 -0.51
CA SER A 314 -7.34 -15.53 0.54
C SER A 314 -7.30 -16.72 1.50
N GLU A 315 -8.47 -17.28 1.86
CA GLU A 315 -8.57 -18.50 2.66
C GLU A 315 -7.91 -19.69 1.97
N LYS A 316 -8.26 -19.93 0.71
CA LYS A 316 -7.68 -21.02 -0.08
C LYS A 316 -6.15 -20.91 -0.14
N TRP A 317 -5.64 -19.71 -0.36
CA TRP A 317 -4.20 -19.45 -0.34
C TRP A 317 -3.59 -19.73 1.05
N ALA A 318 -4.20 -19.24 2.13
CA ALA A 318 -3.69 -19.42 3.48
C ALA A 318 -3.64 -20.91 3.90
N ARG A 319 -4.63 -21.73 3.47
CA ARG A 319 -4.62 -23.19 3.63
C ARG A 319 -3.48 -23.83 2.87
N ASN A 320 -3.26 -23.45 1.61
CA ASN A 320 -2.17 -23.98 0.79
C ASN A 320 -0.79 -23.65 1.39
N GLN A 321 -0.66 -22.50 2.04
CA GLN A 321 0.54 -22.08 2.77
C GLN A 321 0.66 -22.69 4.17
N LYS A 322 -0.31 -23.54 4.60
CA LYS A 322 -0.38 -24.14 5.94
C LYS A 322 -0.42 -23.12 7.08
N LEU A 323 -0.96 -21.92 6.78
CA LEU A 323 -1.17 -20.87 7.79
C LEU A 323 -2.43 -21.13 8.64
N ILE A 324 -3.39 -21.89 8.10
CA ILE A 324 -4.63 -22.31 8.78
C ILE A 324 -4.94 -23.76 8.46
#